data_7072e7bd4ce35976bc1b154f857d9031
#
_entry.id   7072e7bd4ce35976bc1b154f857d9031
#
_cell.length_a   1.000
_cell.length_b   1.000
_cell.length_c   1.000
_cell.angle_alpha   90.00
_cell.angle_beta   90.00
_cell.angle_gamma   90.00
#
_symmetry.space_group_name_H-M   'P 1'
#
loop_
_entity.id
_entity.type
_entity.pdbx_description
1 polymer ?
#
loop_
_entity_poly.entity_id
_entity_poly.type
_entity_poly.pdbx_seq_one_letter_code
_entity_poly.pdbx_strand_id
1 'polypeptide(L)'
;MLSLQRYHDLFGVPELRSTIISSIAGRMPIGITGLAILLFVQGRSASFSLAGTASALYVLGLGVVAPLLGRLIDRLGPRPVLAVCAISYPAALIALAGLVLVSAPAASIYAIAVVAGATLPPISACTRALYPKLLSDAALLHTAYSVDSALVEIVFIIGPALVALCVATGHPEAAVLLAAVSAAVGTALFMRAPPVKRWTATRARGGRDILGVLRYPKLVLVFGVTVLYSIAFGLFEVAVTAHAAAKGAPAAAGIALALASVGSGAGAVVFGARHWHAPLKRQFVLALLVMTIGILLLVPVDSLYAYAAVCLVAGVPMATVIATQSLLVSRLSPRARLAESFTWGASCLLVGVSGGIAAGGALAENFQAYWLLLAAGASTAIATLLAASCLKGDEKR
;
A
#
# COMPACT_ATOMS: atom_id res chain seq x y z
N MET A 1 -9.41 -25.60 10.56
CA MET A 1 -8.96 -26.22 9.30
C MET A 1 -8.74 -25.14 8.26
N LEU A 2 -7.69 -25.23 7.46
CA LEU A 2 -7.48 -24.36 6.30
C LEU A 2 -8.41 -24.84 5.18
N SER A 3 -9.23 -23.95 4.65
CA SER A 3 -10.19 -24.29 3.58
C SER A 3 -9.83 -23.54 2.29
N LEU A 4 -9.23 -24.24 1.33
CA LEU A 4 -9.02 -23.74 -0.03
C LEU A 4 -10.35 -23.54 -0.76
N GLN A 5 -11.42 -24.21 -0.29
CA GLN A 5 -12.78 -24.06 -0.83
C GLN A 5 -13.24 -22.60 -0.86
N ARG A 6 -12.86 -21.79 0.16
CA ARG A 6 -13.21 -20.36 0.21
C ARG A 6 -12.64 -19.54 -0.94
N TYR A 7 -11.43 -19.86 -1.39
CA TYR A 7 -10.84 -19.22 -2.57
C TYR A 7 -11.61 -19.63 -3.82
N HIS A 8 -11.96 -20.91 -3.92
CA HIS A 8 -12.81 -21.39 -5.01
C HIS A 8 -14.16 -20.68 -5.03
N ASP A 9 -14.82 -20.58 -3.86
CA ASP A 9 -16.11 -19.90 -3.72
C ASP A 9 -15.99 -18.41 -4.04
N LEU A 10 -14.89 -17.75 -3.58
CA LEU A 10 -14.61 -16.35 -3.87
C LEU A 10 -14.48 -16.10 -5.39
N PHE A 11 -13.68 -16.90 -6.08
CA PHE A 11 -13.49 -16.78 -7.53
C PHE A 11 -14.65 -17.37 -8.34
N GLY A 12 -15.52 -18.14 -7.70
CA GLY A 12 -16.80 -18.59 -8.22
C GLY A 12 -17.82 -17.46 -8.42
N VAL A 13 -17.66 -16.32 -7.71
CA VAL A 13 -18.48 -15.12 -7.94
C VAL A 13 -17.96 -14.35 -9.16
N PRO A 14 -18.68 -14.38 -10.33
CA PRO A 14 -18.15 -13.81 -11.58
C PRO A 14 -17.83 -12.32 -11.50
N GLU A 15 -18.67 -11.59 -10.76
CA GLU A 15 -18.52 -10.13 -10.56
C GLU A 15 -17.25 -9.79 -9.76
N LEU A 16 -16.95 -10.57 -8.74
CA LEU A 16 -15.76 -10.39 -7.92
C LEU A 16 -14.50 -10.76 -8.68
N ARG A 17 -14.52 -11.93 -9.37
CA ARG A 17 -13.44 -12.38 -10.24
C ARG A 17 -13.08 -11.33 -11.29
N SER A 18 -14.10 -10.78 -11.98
CA SER A 18 -13.88 -9.74 -12.99
C SER A 18 -13.28 -8.47 -12.38
N THR A 19 -13.70 -8.07 -11.18
CA THR A 19 -13.19 -6.90 -10.47
C THR A 19 -11.73 -7.09 -10.06
N ILE A 20 -11.39 -8.24 -9.48
CA ILE A 20 -10.03 -8.54 -9.03
C ILE A 20 -9.08 -8.58 -10.23
N ILE A 21 -9.40 -9.38 -11.26
CA ILE A 21 -8.52 -9.56 -12.42
C ILE A 21 -8.32 -8.24 -13.16
N SER A 22 -9.38 -7.47 -13.39
CA SER A 22 -9.28 -6.18 -14.09
C SER A 22 -8.51 -5.13 -13.29
N SER A 23 -8.41 -5.27 -11.96
CA SER A 23 -7.67 -4.34 -11.10
C SER A 23 -6.15 -4.54 -11.14
N ILE A 24 -5.65 -5.73 -11.50
CA ILE A 24 -4.23 -6.09 -11.36
C ILE A 24 -3.34 -5.13 -12.15
N ALA A 25 -3.60 -4.98 -13.45
CA ALA A 25 -2.79 -4.11 -14.31
C ALA A 25 -2.79 -2.64 -13.83
N GLY A 26 -3.95 -2.15 -13.36
CA GLY A 26 -4.09 -0.78 -12.88
C GLY A 26 -3.47 -0.52 -11.49
N ARG A 27 -3.07 -1.57 -10.77
CA ARG A 27 -2.32 -1.46 -9.50
C ARG A 27 -0.81 -1.46 -9.71
N MET A 28 -0.31 -1.96 -10.85
CA MET A 28 1.13 -2.04 -11.15
C MET A 28 1.87 -0.72 -10.96
N PRO A 29 1.32 0.46 -11.32
CA PRO A 29 1.99 1.74 -11.09
C PRO A 29 2.41 2.00 -9.64
N ILE A 30 1.70 1.44 -8.65
CA ILE A 30 2.04 1.61 -7.23
C ILE A 30 3.42 1.01 -6.93
N GLY A 31 3.76 -0.13 -7.52
CA GLY A 31 5.06 -0.78 -7.33
C GLY A 31 6.16 -0.31 -8.28
N ILE A 32 5.81 0.34 -9.38
CA ILE A 32 6.75 0.72 -10.44
C ILE A 32 7.18 2.18 -10.32
N THR A 33 6.24 3.12 -10.15
CA THR A 33 6.47 4.52 -10.51
C THR A 33 7.49 5.22 -9.63
N GLY A 34 7.44 5.04 -8.31
CA GLY A 34 8.37 5.71 -7.39
C GLY A 34 9.83 5.37 -7.71
N LEU A 35 10.11 4.07 -7.89
CA LEU A 35 11.44 3.58 -8.23
C LEU A 35 11.83 3.96 -9.66
N ALA A 36 10.90 3.91 -10.62
CA ALA A 36 11.15 4.31 -12.00
C ALA A 36 11.53 5.79 -12.11
N ILE A 37 10.83 6.69 -11.42
CA ILE A 37 11.17 8.12 -11.36
C ILE A 37 12.58 8.29 -10.77
N LEU A 38 12.87 7.63 -9.64
CA LEU A 38 14.16 7.72 -8.97
C LEU A 38 15.32 7.34 -9.92
N LEU A 39 15.25 6.15 -10.51
CA LEU A 39 16.34 5.62 -11.32
C LEU A 39 16.45 6.32 -12.68
N PHE A 40 15.34 6.71 -13.30
CA PHE A 40 15.35 7.44 -14.56
C PHE A 40 15.94 8.85 -14.41
N VAL A 41 15.46 9.61 -13.40
CA VAL A 41 15.98 10.96 -13.14
C VAL A 41 17.45 10.92 -12.73
N GLN A 42 17.83 9.99 -11.85
CA GLN A 42 19.23 9.82 -11.42
C GLN A 42 20.14 9.46 -12.60
N GLY A 43 19.73 8.53 -13.46
CA GLY A 43 20.52 8.11 -14.62
C GLY A 43 20.75 9.22 -15.66
N ARG A 44 19.85 10.22 -15.73
CA ARG A 44 19.95 11.36 -16.66
C ARG A 44 20.63 12.58 -16.06
N SER A 45 20.37 12.88 -14.79
CA SER A 45 20.88 14.09 -14.12
C SER A 45 22.18 13.86 -13.33
N ALA A 46 22.57 12.60 -13.11
CA ALA A 46 23.64 12.19 -12.20
C ALA A 46 23.44 12.72 -10.75
N SER A 47 22.23 13.17 -10.40
CA SER A 47 21.90 13.77 -9.10
C SER A 47 20.89 12.92 -8.34
N PHE A 48 21.32 12.27 -7.26
CA PHE A 48 20.44 11.56 -6.33
C PHE A 48 19.50 12.50 -5.58
N SER A 49 19.95 13.74 -5.30
CA SER A 49 19.11 14.74 -4.63
C SER A 49 17.91 15.12 -5.49
N LEU A 50 18.11 15.41 -6.77
CA LEU A 50 17.03 15.73 -7.70
C LEU A 50 16.09 14.55 -7.88
N ALA A 51 16.61 13.35 -8.07
CA ALA A 51 15.86 12.12 -8.26
C ALA A 51 15.03 11.74 -7.02
N GLY A 52 15.67 11.77 -5.86
CA GLY A 52 15.00 11.48 -4.58
C GLY A 52 13.89 12.47 -4.26
N THR A 53 14.15 13.78 -4.47
CA THR A 53 13.13 14.82 -4.26
C THR A 53 11.95 14.64 -5.23
N ALA A 54 12.19 14.35 -6.50
CA ALA A 54 11.12 14.10 -7.46
C ALA A 54 10.26 12.89 -7.08
N SER A 55 10.87 11.77 -6.66
CA SER A 55 10.17 10.58 -6.19
C SER A 55 9.38 10.86 -4.90
N ALA A 56 9.97 11.59 -3.96
CA ALA A 56 9.28 11.97 -2.71
C ALA A 56 8.06 12.87 -2.97
N LEU A 57 8.19 13.84 -3.87
CA LEU A 57 7.08 14.73 -4.26
C LEU A 57 5.97 13.98 -5.00
N TYR A 58 6.31 12.96 -5.81
CA TYR A 58 5.32 12.05 -6.36
C TYR A 58 4.51 11.34 -5.26
N VAL A 59 5.19 10.76 -4.26
CA VAL A 59 4.53 10.09 -3.13
C VAL A 59 3.70 11.08 -2.30
N LEU A 60 4.19 12.29 -2.11
CA LEU A 60 3.46 13.36 -1.41
C LEU A 60 2.16 13.72 -2.16
N GLY A 61 2.24 13.94 -3.47
CA GLY A 61 1.07 14.21 -4.32
C GLY A 61 0.02 13.11 -4.21
N LEU A 62 0.46 11.84 -4.26
CA LEU A 62 -0.39 10.67 -4.08
C LEU A 62 -1.06 10.68 -2.70
N GLY A 63 -0.29 10.83 -1.63
CA GLY A 63 -0.80 10.75 -0.26
C GLY A 63 -1.81 11.86 0.09
N VAL A 64 -1.54 13.09 -0.37
CA VAL A 64 -2.39 14.25 -0.08
C VAL A 64 -3.69 14.24 -0.88
N VAL A 65 -3.64 13.85 -2.16
CA VAL A 65 -4.81 13.96 -3.06
C VAL A 65 -5.69 12.71 -3.04
N ALA A 66 -5.16 11.54 -2.66
CA ALA A 66 -5.94 10.31 -2.64
C ALA A 66 -7.26 10.40 -1.86
N PRO A 67 -7.35 11.00 -0.65
CA PRO A 67 -8.62 11.14 0.06
C PRO A 67 -9.65 11.99 -0.69
N LEU A 68 -9.19 13.02 -1.42
CA LEU A 68 -10.06 13.85 -2.25
C LEU A 68 -10.62 13.05 -3.43
N LEU A 69 -9.78 12.24 -4.10
CA LEU A 69 -10.23 11.35 -5.16
C LEU A 69 -11.25 10.33 -4.63
N GLY A 70 -11.01 9.75 -3.45
CA GLY A 70 -11.94 8.85 -2.80
C GLY A 70 -13.30 9.49 -2.53
N ARG A 71 -13.30 10.72 -2.02
CA ARG A 71 -14.52 11.51 -1.80
C ARG A 71 -15.25 11.82 -3.11
N LEU A 72 -14.53 12.14 -4.17
CA LEU A 72 -15.11 12.36 -5.50
C LEU A 72 -15.74 11.07 -6.04
N ILE A 73 -15.09 9.91 -5.86
CA ILE A 73 -15.62 8.60 -6.25
C ILE A 73 -16.93 8.29 -5.51
N ASP A 74 -17.00 8.54 -4.21
CA ASP A 74 -18.23 8.31 -3.45
C ASP A 74 -19.37 9.25 -3.89
N ARG A 75 -19.04 10.48 -4.33
CA ARG A 75 -20.03 11.48 -4.76
C ARG A 75 -20.45 11.36 -6.22
N LEU A 76 -19.52 11.10 -7.11
CA LEU A 76 -19.73 11.12 -8.57
C LEU A 76 -19.79 9.70 -9.18
N GLY A 77 -19.44 8.68 -8.40
CA GLY A 77 -19.17 7.35 -8.90
C GLY A 77 -17.73 7.20 -9.40
N PRO A 78 -17.24 5.95 -9.56
CA PRO A 78 -15.84 5.70 -9.90
C PRO A 78 -15.50 6.10 -11.35
N ARG A 79 -16.42 5.91 -12.31
CA ARG A 79 -16.11 6.05 -13.74
C ARG A 79 -15.61 7.43 -14.15
N PRO A 80 -16.28 8.58 -13.81
CA PRO A 80 -15.80 9.88 -14.23
C PRO A 80 -14.45 10.22 -13.60
N VAL A 81 -14.24 9.88 -12.33
CA VAL A 81 -12.97 10.15 -11.63
C VAL A 81 -11.85 9.32 -12.21
N LEU A 82 -12.08 8.02 -12.38
CA LEU A 82 -11.08 7.11 -12.97
C LEU A 82 -10.76 7.45 -14.42
N ALA A 83 -11.74 7.93 -15.21
CA ALA A 83 -11.51 8.37 -16.60
C ALA A 83 -10.57 9.59 -16.67
N VAL A 84 -10.77 10.57 -15.78
CA VAL A 84 -9.83 11.70 -15.67
C VAL A 84 -8.44 11.22 -15.26
N CYS A 85 -8.33 10.39 -14.24
CA CYS A 85 -7.05 9.84 -13.81
C CYS A 85 -6.37 8.99 -14.90
N ALA A 86 -7.14 8.21 -15.68
CA ALA A 86 -6.61 7.36 -16.76
C ALA A 86 -5.94 8.15 -17.89
N ILE A 87 -6.26 9.43 -18.01
CA ILE A 87 -5.66 10.34 -19.00
C ILE A 87 -4.58 11.18 -18.35
N SER A 88 -4.88 11.82 -17.21
CA SER A 88 -3.99 12.80 -16.57
C SER A 88 -2.73 12.15 -15.99
N TYR A 89 -2.82 10.95 -15.42
CA TYR A 89 -1.67 10.26 -14.85
C TYR A 89 -0.64 9.85 -15.91
N PRO A 90 -1.01 9.12 -17.00
CA PRO A 90 -0.06 8.82 -18.08
C PRO A 90 0.50 10.08 -18.74
N ALA A 91 -0.33 11.10 -18.95
CA ALA A 91 0.10 12.38 -19.52
C ALA A 91 1.16 13.06 -18.63
N ALA A 92 0.96 13.06 -17.30
CA ALA A 92 1.93 13.60 -16.35
C ALA A 92 3.25 12.81 -16.35
N LEU A 93 3.21 11.47 -16.45
CA LEU A 93 4.42 10.65 -16.54
C LEU A 93 5.17 10.87 -17.85
N ILE A 94 4.47 10.98 -18.99
CA ILE A 94 5.07 11.28 -20.28
C ILE A 94 5.69 12.69 -20.26
N ALA A 95 5.00 13.68 -19.68
CA ALA A 95 5.53 15.02 -19.51
C ALA A 95 6.76 15.04 -18.60
N LEU A 96 6.74 14.28 -17.49
CA LEU A 96 7.91 14.11 -16.61
C LEU A 96 9.09 13.53 -17.40
N ALA A 97 8.86 12.48 -18.17
CA ALA A 97 9.91 11.87 -19.00
C ALA A 97 10.46 12.90 -20.03
N GLY A 98 9.61 13.63 -20.71
CA GLY A 98 10.00 14.68 -21.63
C GLY A 98 10.83 15.80 -20.98
N LEU A 99 10.41 16.30 -19.81
CA LEU A 99 11.15 17.34 -19.07
C LEU A 99 12.55 16.84 -18.62
N VAL A 100 12.65 15.59 -18.18
CA VAL A 100 13.93 14.98 -17.79
C VAL A 100 14.84 14.81 -19.02
N LEU A 101 14.31 14.41 -20.17
CA LEU A 101 15.09 14.23 -21.40
C LEU A 101 15.64 15.53 -21.96
N VAL A 102 14.92 16.65 -21.81
CA VAL A 102 15.39 17.98 -22.23
C VAL A 102 16.17 18.72 -21.14
N SER A 103 16.50 18.04 -20.04
CA SER A 103 17.22 18.62 -18.88
C SER A 103 16.57 19.90 -18.36
N ALA A 104 15.24 19.87 -18.24
CA ALA A 104 14.45 21.02 -17.78
C ALA A 104 14.81 21.41 -16.32
N PRO A 105 14.48 22.66 -15.89
CA PRO A 105 14.72 23.08 -14.52
C PRO A 105 14.06 22.17 -13.49
N ALA A 106 14.75 21.92 -12.36
CA ALA A 106 14.28 21.03 -11.28
C ALA A 106 12.85 21.34 -10.81
N ALA A 107 12.50 22.63 -10.73
CA ALA A 107 11.17 23.07 -10.32
C ALA A 107 10.05 22.50 -11.20
N SER A 108 10.26 22.42 -12.52
CA SER A 108 9.26 21.84 -13.45
C SER A 108 9.14 20.33 -13.30
N ILE A 109 10.27 19.60 -13.07
CA ILE A 109 10.29 18.16 -12.79
C ILE A 109 9.56 17.88 -11.47
N TYR A 110 9.79 18.70 -10.45
CA TYR A 110 9.12 18.56 -9.15
C TYR A 110 7.61 18.82 -9.26
N ALA A 111 7.20 19.88 -9.94
CA ALA A 111 5.79 20.19 -10.14
C ALA A 111 5.04 19.06 -10.85
N ILE A 112 5.60 18.52 -11.94
CA ILE A 112 4.94 17.45 -12.69
C ILE A 112 4.96 16.11 -11.91
N ALA A 113 5.96 15.87 -11.07
CA ALA A 113 5.99 14.70 -10.18
C ALA A 113 4.84 14.74 -9.16
N VAL A 114 4.56 15.90 -8.55
CA VAL A 114 3.39 16.09 -7.68
C VAL A 114 2.10 15.82 -8.44
N VAL A 115 1.96 16.34 -9.66
CA VAL A 115 0.76 16.14 -10.50
C VAL A 115 0.60 14.66 -10.84
N ALA A 116 1.68 13.96 -11.18
CA ALA A 116 1.64 12.52 -11.43
C ALA A 116 1.14 11.76 -10.19
N GLY A 117 1.70 12.03 -9.01
CA GLY A 117 1.22 11.42 -7.77
C GLY A 117 -0.26 11.73 -7.49
N ALA A 118 -0.66 12.99 -7.63
CA ALA A 118 -2.02 13.48 -7.39
C ALA A 118 -3.07 12.84 -8.31
N THR A 119 -2.67 12.37 -9.48
CA THR A 119 -3.56 11.82 -10.50
C THR A 119 -3.53 10.31 -10.62
N LEU A 120 -2.76 9.60 -9.77
CA LEU A 120 -2.75 8.13 -9.76
C LEU A 120 -4.17 7.58 -9.53
N PRO A 121 -4.69 6.71 -10.42
CA PRO A 121 -6.01 6.12 -10.27
C PRO A 121 -6.12 5.30 -8.97
N PRO A 122 -7.06 5.59 -8.05
CA PRO A 122 -7.19 4.88 -6.77
C PRO A 122 -7.92 3.54 -6.91
N ILE A 123 -7.43 2.65 -7.78
CA ILE A 123 -8.05 1.37 -8.11
C ILE A 123 -8.14 0.45 -6.89
N SER A 124 -7.11 0.39 -6.06
CA SER A 124 -7.12 -0.42 -4.83
C SER A 124 -8.24 0.01 -3.88
N ALA A 125 -8.45 1.32 -3.70
CA ALA A 125 -9.53 1.83 -2.86
C ALA A 125 -10.91 1.53 -3.46
N CYS A 126 -11.08 1.66 -4.77
CA CYS A 126 -12.31 1.29 -5.47
C CYS A 126 -12.62 -0.21 -5.32
N THR A 127 -11.63 -1.06 -5.51
CA THR A 127 -11.77 -2.52 -5.37
C THR A 127 -12.21 -2.89 -3.95
N ARG A 128 -11.52 -2.36 -2.94
CA ARG A 128 -11.85 -2.57 -1.52
C ARG A 128 -13.24 -2.06 -1.15
N ALA A 129 -13.66 -0.92 -1.72
CA ALA A 129 -15.00 -0.37 -1.51
C ALA A 129 -16.11 -1.15 -2.21
N LEU A 130 -15.78 -1.95 -3.24
CA LEU A 130 -16.72 -2.85 -3.91
C LEU A 130 -16.98 -4.15 -3.14
N TYR A 131 -16.00 -4.68 -2.43
CA TYR A 131 -16.14 -5.97 -1.73
C TYR A 131 -17.39 -6.05 -0.82
N PRO A 132 -17.66 -5.09 0.09
CA PRO A 132 -18.85 -5.15 0.94
C PRO A 132 -20.16 -4.84 0.21
N LYS A 133 -20.09 -4.41 -1.05
CA LYS A 133 -21.27 -4.24 -1.92
C LYS A 133 -21.59 -5.51 -2.71
N LEU A 134 -20.60 -6.36 -2.95
CA LEU A 134 -20.71 -7.59 -3.72
C LEU A 134 -20.89 -8.84 -2.84
N LEU A 135 -20.39 -8.78 -1.61
CA LEU A 135 -20.35 -9.90 -0.68
C LEU A 135 -21.15 -9.56 0.57
N SER A 136 -22.19 -10.34 0.82
CA SER A 136 -22.96 -10.33 2.08
C SER A 136 -22.37 -11.28 3.13
N ASP A 137 -21.68 -12.33 2.70
CA ASP A 137 -21.03 -13.30 3.57
C ASP A 137 -19.75 -12.71 4.17
N ALA A 138 -19.69 -12.64 5.49
CA ALA A 138 -18.57 -12.12 6.25
C ALA A 138 -17.28 -12.96 6.06
N ALA A 139 -17.40 -14.27 5.84
CA ALA A 139 -16.27 -15.15 5.63
C ALA A 139 -15.63 -14.93 4.26
N LEU A 140 -16.46 -14.79 3.21
CA LEU A 140 -15.97 -14.44 1.87
C LEU A 140 -15.40 -13.03 1.81
N LEU A 141 -15.98 -12.08 2.53
CA LEU A 141 -15.46 -10.72 2.65
C LEU A 141 -14.06 -10.71 3.31
N HIS A 142 -13.87 -11.54 4.35
CA HIS A 142 -12.57 -11.73 4.99
C HIS A 142 -11.53 -12.28 4.01
N THR A 143 -11.88 -13.31 3.24
CA THR A 143 -11.02 -13.91 2.22
C THR A 143 -10.69 -12.90 1.10
N ALA A 144 -11.67 -12.08 0.68
CA ALA A 144 -11.46 -11.05 -0.34
C ALA A 144 -10.41 -10.01 0.06
N TYR A 145 -10.46 -9.49 1.29
CA TYR A 145 -9.44 -8.55 1.79
C TYR A 145 -8.07 -9.21 1.98
N SER A 146 -8.03 -10.50 2.32
CA SER A 146 -6.78 -11.25 2.41
C SER A 146 -6.13 -11.44 1.03
N VAL A 147 -6.92 -11.79 0.01
CA VAL A 147 -6.47 -11.87 -1.40
C VAL A 147 -5.99 -10.50 -1.87
N ASP A 148 -6.73 -9.44 -1.55
CA ASP A 148 -6.35 -8.07 -1.94
C ASP A 148 -4.99 -7.67 -1.35
N SER A 149 -4.72 -8.01 -0.08
CA SER A 149 -3.44 -7.75 0.56
C SER A 149 -2.31 -8.59 -0.06
N ALA A 150 -2.55 -9.85 -0.38
CA ALA A 150 -1.58 -10.69 -1.08
C ALA A 150 -1.26 -10.17 -2.49
N LEU A 151 -2.26 -9.64 -3.21
CA LEU A 151 -2.04 -9.02 -4.52
C LEU A 151 -1.18 -7.75 -4.44
N VAL A 152 -1.28 -7.00 -3.35
CA VAL A 152 -0.40 -5.84 -3.13
C VAL A 152 1.05 -6.28 -2.97
N GLU A 153 1.32 -7.37 -2.24
CA GLU A 153 2.68 -7.93 -2.14
C GLU A 153 3.24 -8.34 -3.50
N ILE A 154 2.42 -8.98 -4.34
CA ILE A 154 2.83 -9.36 -5.71
C ILE A 154 3.21 -8.10 -6.53
N VAL A 155 2.47 -7.01 -6.40
CA VAL A 155 2.78 -5.74 -7.08
C VAL A 155 4.11 -5.16 -6.61
N PHE A 156 4.41 -5.25 -5.29
CA PHE A 156 5.67 -4.79 -4.73
C PHE A 156 6.86 -5.71 -5.02
N ILE A 157 6.63 -6.97 -5.41
CA ILE A 157 7.69 -7.88 -5.89
C ILE A 157 7.93 -7.66 -7.39
N ILE A 158 6.86 -7.70 -8.19
CA ILE A 158 6.97 -7.63 -9.66
C ILE A 158 7.33 -6.22 -10.13
N GLY A 159 6.80 -5.17 -9.49
CA GLY A 159 7.05 -3.79 -9.89
C GLY A 159 8.53 -3.43 -9.94
N PRO A 160 9.27 -3.53 -8.83
CA PRO A 160 10.71 -3.28 -8.81
C PRO A 160 11.51 -4.19 -9.74
N ALA A 161 11.12 -5.46 -9.90
CA ALA A 161 11.77 -6.38 -10.82
C ALA A 161 11.66 -5.91 -12.29
N LEU A 162 10.48 -5.42 -12.70
CA LEU A 162 10.27 -4.84 -14.02
C LEU A 162 11.10 -3.56 -14.21
N VAL A 163 11.17 -2.70 -13.19
CA VAL A 163 12.03 -1.50 -13.25
C VAL A 163 13.49 -1.90 -13.40
N ALA A 164 13.98 -2.85 -12.60
CA ALA A 164 15.34 -3.35 -12.68
C ALA A 164 15.67 -3.92 -14.08
N LEU A 165 14.72 -4.65 -14.69
CA LEU A 165 14.87 -5.15 -16.05
C LEU A 165 15.01 -4.01 -17.08
N CYS A 166 14.17 -2.98 -17.00
CA CYS A 166 14.27 -1.80 -17.87
C CYS A 166 15.61 -1.09 -17.72
N VAL A 167 16.10 -0.93 -16.48
CA VAL A 167 17.41 -0.31 -16.22
C VAL A 167 18.56 -1.18 -16.76
N ALA A 168 18.50 -2.49 -16.54
CA ALA A 168 19.52 -3.44 -17.01
C ALA A 168 19.62 -3.50 -18.55
N THR A 169 18.51 -3.24 -19.25
CA THR A 169 18.50 -3.14 -20.73
C THR A 169 18.93 -1.76 -21.25
N GLY A 170 19.33 -0.83 -20.38
CA GLY A 170 19.76 0.52 -20.74
C GLY A 170 18.64 1.51 -21.02
N HIS A 171 17.40 1.17 -20.73
CA HIS A 171 16.21 1.97 -21.01
C HIS A 171 15.40 2.31 -19.74
N PRO A 172 15.95 3.08 -18.78
CA PRO A 172 15.24 3.42 -17.55
C PRO A 172 13.92 4.21 -17.80
N GLU A 173 13.84 4.96 -18.90
CA GLU A 173 12.62 5.64 -19.36
C GLU A 173 11.49 4.66 -19.67
N ALA A 174 11.80 3.45 -20.11
CA ALA A 174 10.80 2.41 -20.41
C ALA A 174 10.01 2.01 -19.14
N ALA A 175 10.62 2.08 -17.96
CA ALA A 175 9.91 1.81 -16.70
C ALA A 175 8.83 2.87 -16.41
N VAL A 176 9.11 4.15 -16.71
CA VAL A 176 8.13 5.24 -16.55
C VAL A 176 6.98 5.07 -17.56
N LEU A 177 7.30 4.70 -18.81
CA LEU A 177 6.29 4.42 -19.84
C LEU A 177 5.46 3.18 -19.49
N LEU A 178 6.08 2.13 -18.95
CA LEU A 178 5.36 0.93 -18.48
C LEU A 178 4.35 1.27 -17.38
N ALA A 179 4.72 2.13 -16.43
CA ALA A 179 3.80 2.63 -15.42
C ALA A 179 2.64 3.42 -16.05
N ALA A 180 2.92 4.28 -17.04
CA ALA A 180 1.91 5.05 -17.75
C ALA A 180 0.92 4.14 -18.51
N VAL A 181 1.43 3.18 -19.26
CA VAL A 181 0.63 2.22 -20.05
C VAL A 181 -0.19 1.32 -19.13
N SER A 182 0.42 0.76 -18.08
CA SER A 182 -0.30 -0.11 -17.14
C SER A 182 -1.41 0.66 -16.39
N ALA A 183 -1.21 1.93 -16.06
CA ALA A 183 -2.24 2.78 -15.49
C ALA A 183 -3.39 3.00 -16.48
N ALA A 184 -3.09 3.43 -17.72
CA ALA A 184 -4.11 3.71 -18.73
C ALA A 184 -4.93 2.46 -19.06
N VAL A 185 -4.25 1.38 -19.45
CA VAL A 185 -4.88 0.11 -19.84
C VAL A 185 -5.60 -0.53 -18.65
N GLY A 186 -4.92 -0.62 -17.49
CA GLY A 186 -5.49 -1.23 -16.29
C GLY A 186 -6.72 -0.48 -15.79
N THR A 187 -6.70 0.86 -15.80
CA THR A 187 -7.87 1.66 -15.41
C THR A 187 -9.01 1.49 -16.42
N ALA A 188 -8.71 1.46 -17.73
CA ALA A 188 -9.72 1.23 -18.75
C ALA A 188 -10.38 -0.16 -18.62
N LEU A 189 -9.59 -1.20 -18.34
CA LEU A 189 -10.10 -2.56 -18.09
C LEU A 189 -10.96 -2.59 -16.83
N PHE A 190 -10.50 -1.96 -15.74
CA PHE A 190 -11.24 -1.90 -14.48
C PHE A 190 -12.59 -1.17 -14.65
N MET A 191 -12.62 -0.06 -15.38
CA MET A 191 -13.88 0.65 -15.67
C MET A 191 -14.87 -0.16 -16.51
N ARG A 192 -14.40 -1.18 -17.26
CA ARG A 192 -15.25 -2.08 -18.04
C ARG A 192 -15.86 -3.20 -17.19
N ALA A 193 -15.34 -3.48 -16.00
CA ALA A 193 -15.87 -4.50 -15.10
C ALA A 193 -17.34 -4.21 -14.74
N PRO A 194 -18.25 -5.21 -14.79
CA PRO A 194 -19.68 -5.02 -14.58
C PRO A 194 -20.02 -4.34 -13.23
N PRO A 195 -19.37 -4.68 -12.09
CA PRO A 195 -19.66 -4.01 -10.83
C PRO A 195 -19.28 -2.53 -10.82
N VAL A 196 -18.19 -2.16 -11.51
CA VAL A 196 -17.75 -0.77 -11.63
C VAL A 196 -18.73 0.04 -12.51
N LYS A 197 -19.26 -0.57 -13.58
CA LYS A 197 -20.27 0.04 -14.43
C LYS A 197 -21.57 0.32 -13.69
N ARG A 198 -21.99 -0.61 -12.80
CA ARG A 198 -23.23 -0.51 -12.03
C ARG A 198 -23.09 0.34 -10.77
N TRP A 199 -21.85 0.72 -10.40
CA TRP A 199 -21.63 1.54 -9.21
C TRP A 199 -22.13 2.96 -9.46
N THR A 200 -23.31 3.26 -8.93
CA THR A 200 -23.90 4.59 -8.93
C THR A 200 -23.40 5.39 -7.72
N ALA A 201 -23.30 6.70 -7.91
CA ALA A 201 -22.99 7.62 -6.82
C ALA A 201 -24.03 7.50 -5.70
N THR A 202 -23.56 7.42 -4.47
CA THR A 202 -24.47 7.52 -3.33
C THR A 202 -24.70 9.00 -3.06
N ARG A 203 -25.89 9.51 -3.37
CA ARG A 203 -26.27 10.91 -3.01
C ARG A 203 -26.18 11.04 -1.49
N ALA A 204 -25.04 11.49 -1.01
CA ALA A 204 -24.90 11.89 0.39
C ALA A 204 -25.83 13.09 0.61
N ARG A 205 -26.96 12.85 1.28
CA ARG A 205 -27.81 13.91 1.84
C ARG A 205 -27.01 14.64 2.92
N GLY A 206 -26.44 15.76 2.60
CA GLY A 206 -25.74 16.58 3.59
C GLY A 206 -24.71 17.50 2.96
N GLY A 207 -24.80 18.78 3.33
CA GLY A 207 -24.01 19.88 2.81
C GLY A 207 -22.49 19.69 2.81
N ARG A 208 -21.73 20.79 2.69
CA ARG A 208 -20.25 20.88 2.73
C ARG A 208 -19.66 20.26 4.02
N ASP A 209 -19.67 18.93 4.11
CA ASP A 209 -19.01 18.21 5.21
C ASP A 209 -17.50 18.14 4.89
N ILE A 210 -16.77 19.14 5.38
CA ILE A 210 -15.32 19.30 5.16
C ILE A 210 -14.55 18.15 5.84
N LEU A 211 -14.98 17.72 7.02
CA LEU A 211 -14.30 16.68 7.81
C LEU A 211 -14.48 15.28 7.24
N GLY A 212 -15.58 15.03 6.49
CA GLY A 212 -15.79 13.74 5.84
C GLY A 212 -15.76 12.56 6.81
N VAL A 213 -14.90 11.58 6.52
CA VAL A 213 -14.73 10.38 7.37
C VAL A 213 -13.98 10.67 8.66
N LEU A 214 -13.28 11.79 8.79
CA LEU A 214 -12.57 12.18 10.01
C LEU A 214 -13.51 12.57 11.17
N ARG A 215 -14.82 12.69 10.92
CA ARG A 215 -15.84 12.84 11.97
C ARG A 215 -16.05 11.56 12.80
N TYR A 216 -15.60 10.43 12.31
CA TYR A 216 -15.81 9.13 12.96
C TYR A 216 -14.59 8.76 13.82
N PRO A 217 -14.64 8.94 15.14
CA PRO A 217 -13.46 8.81 16.01
C PRO A 217 -12.84 7.41 15.96
N LYS A 218 -13.65 6.36 15.78
CA LYS A 218 -13.16 4.99 15.61
C LYS A 218 -12.35 4.82 14.32
N LEU A 219 -12.74 5.47 13.21
CA LEU A 219 -11.96 5.47 11.96
C LEU A 219 -10.67 6.25 12.13
N VAL A 220 -10.71 7.42 12.75
CA VAL A 220 -9.52 8.23 13.04
C VAL A 220 -8.52 7.44 13.87
N LEU A 221 -9.00 6.69 14.86
CA LEU A 221 -8.16 5.80 15.64
C LEU A 221 -7.50 4.71 14.78
N VAL A 222 -8.28 4.04 13.90
CA VAL A 222 -7.73 3.03 12.98
C VAL A 222 -6.68 3.66 12.06
N PHE A 223 -6.91 4.88 11.58
CA PHE A 223 -5.93 5.62 10.77
C PHE A 223 -4.66 5.98 11.57
N GLY A 224 -4.79 6.40 12.83
CA GLY A 224 -3.65 6.63 13.71
C GLY A 224 -2.83 5.36 13.97
N VAL A 225 -3.50 4.23 14.23
CA VAL A 225 -2.84 2.91 14.33
C VAL A 225 -2.17 2.54 13.01
N THR A 226 -2.79 2.87 11.86
CA THR A 226 -2.19 2.64 10.53
C THR A 226 -0.89 3.41 10.37
N VAL A 227 -0.84 4.68 10.75
CA VAL A 227 0.41 5.48 10.70
C VAL A 227 1.49 4.82 11.54
N LEU A 228 1.18 4.40 12.76
CA LEU A 228 2.16 3.83 13.68
C LEU A 228 2.77 2.52 13.15
N TYR A 229 1.94 1.54 12.73
CA TYR A 229 2.51 0.30 12.22
C TYR A 229 3.21 0.49 10.86
N SER A 230 2.81 1.50 10.09
CA SER A 230 3.46 1.81 8.82
C SER A 230 4.80 2.52 9.00
N ILE A 231 4.98 3.32 10.07
CA ILE A 231 6.30 3.81 10.49
C ILE A 231 7.24 2.62 10.74
N ALA A 232 6.74 1.57 11.39
CA ALA A 232 7.53 0.37 11.61
C ALA A 232 7.93 -0.35 10.31
N PHE A 233 7.10 -0.33 9.27
CA PHE A 233 7.48 -0.85 7.95
C PHE A 233 8.67 -0.10 7.36
N GLY A 234 8.64 1.24 7.41
CA GLY A 234 9.75 2.06 6.91
C GLY A 234 11.03 1.87 7.71
N LEU A 235 10.94 1.84 9.04
CA LEU A 235 12.09 1.56 9.92
C LEU A 235 12.68 0.17 9.68
N PHE A 236 11.83 -0.85 9.50
CA PHE A 236 12.23 -2.22 9.18
C PHE A 236 13.00 -2.27 7.85
N GLU A 237 12.51 -1.63 6.81
CA GLU A 237 13.17 -1.57 5.49
C GLU A 237 14.58 -0.97 5.60
N VAL A 238 14.72 0.15 6.32
CA VAL A 238 16.02 0.78 6.55
C VAL A 238 16.91 -0.09 7.42
N ALA A 239 16.38 -0.73 8.47
CA ALA A 239 17.15 -1.61 9.35
C ALA A 239 17.73 -2.82 8.59
N VAL A 240 16.92 -3.46 7.74
CA VAL A 240 17.37 -4.58 6.89
C VAL A 240 18.50 -4.12 5.95
N THR A 241 18.33 -2.95 5.35
CA THR A 241 19.32 -2.38 4.43
C THR A 241 20.63 -2.02 5.15
N ALA A 242 20.53 -1.38 6.31
CA ALA A 242 21.68 -1.01 7.12
C ALA A 242 22.43 -2.23 7.67
N HIS A 243 21.71 -3.29 8.09
CA HIS A 243 22.33 -4.54 8.55
C HIS A 243 23.12 -5.21 7.42
N ALA A 244 22.56 -5.33 6.22
CA ALA A 244 23.22 -5.92 5.06
C ALA A 244 24.46 -5.11 4.63
N ALA A 245 24.36 -3.78 4.66
CA ALA A 245 25.47 -2.88 4.36
C ALA A 245 26.60 -3.02 5.38
N ALA A 246 26.30 -3.10 6.68
CA ALA A 246 27.28 -3.27 7.76
C ALA A 246 28.04 -4.61 7.65
N LYS A 247 27.41 -5.65 7.06
CA LYS A 247 28.05 -6.95 6.77
C LYS A 247 28.81 -6.98 5.43
N GLY A 248 28.94 -5.85 4.72
CA GLY A 248 29.63 -5.78 3.43
C GLY A 248 28.89 -6.44 2.26
N ALA A 249 27.59 -6.74 2.43
CA ALA A 249 26.77 -7.42 1.43
C ALA A 249 25.45 -6.66 1.14
N PRO A 250 25.49 -5.41 0.64
CA PRO A 250 24.30 -4.57 0.46
C PRO A 250 23.23 -5.22 -0.43
N ALA A 251 23.62 -6.06 -1.41
CA ALA A 251 22.69 -6.80 -2.27
C ALA A 251 21.82 -7.79 -1.49
N ALA A 252 22.29 -8.30 -0.35
CA ALA A 252 21.52 -9.22 0.49
C ALA A 252 20.27 -8.56 1.11
N ALA A 253 20.23 -7.24 1.22
CA ALA A 253 19.03 -6.51 1.66
C ALA A 253 17.83 -6.80 0.75
N GLY A 254 18.05 -6.79 -0.56
CA GLY A 254 16.98 -7.12 -1.53
C GLY A 254 16.42 -8.54 -1.33
N ILE A 255 17.28 -9.52 -1.05
CA ILE A 255 16.87 -10.90 -0.77
C ILE A 255 16.07 -10.98 0.52
N ALA A 256 16.53 -10.32 1.59
CA ALA A 256 15.85 -10.32 2.89
C ALA A 256 14.47 -9.66 2.81
N LEU A 257 14.35 -8.53 2.12
CA LEU A 257 13.06 -7.85 1.89
C LEU A 257 12.13 -8.66 0.98
N ALA A 258 12.66 -9.33 -0.05
CA ALA A 258 11.87 -10.23 -0.89
C ALA A 258 11.32 -11.42 -0.09
N LEU A 259 12.14 -12.02 0.81
CA LEU A 259 11.70 -13.08 1.71
C LEU A 259 10.63 -12.58 2.70
N ALA A 260 10.75 -11.35 3.22
CA ALA A 260 9.73 -10.74 4.05
C ALA A 260 8.40 -10.59 3.28
N SER A 261 8.43 -10.15 2.02
CA SER A 261 7.24 -10.06 1.16
C SER A 261 6.63 -11.43 0.83
N VAL A 262 7.46 -12.45 0.61
CA VAL A 262 6.97 -13.84 0.45
C VAL A 262 6.26 -14.31 1.73
N GLY A 263 6.87 -14.08 2.91
CA GLY A 263 6.25 -14.35 4.20
C GLY A 263 4.92 -13.63 4.38
N SER A 264 4.88 -12.35 4.01
CA SER A 264 3.69 -11.50 4.08
C SER A 264 2.55 -12.03 3.21
N GLY A 265 2.85 -12.36 1.95
CA GLY A 265 1.87 -12.96 1.03
C GLY A 265 1.36 -14.32 1.53
N ALA A 266 2.25 -15.19 2.02
CA ALA A 266 1.88 -16.46 2.61
C ALA A 266 0.98 -16.28 3.84
N GLY A 267 1.31 -15.33 4.72
CA GLY A 267 0.51 -14.96 5.89
C GLY A 267 -0.90 -14.51 5.51
N ALA A 268 -1.04 -13.66 4.47
CA ALA A 268 -2.34 -13.23 3.97
C ALA A 268 -3.16 -14.41 3.45
N VAL A 269 -2.55 -15.31 2.68
CA VAL A 269 -3.23 -16.51 2.15
C VAL A 269 -3.69 -17.41 3.30
N VAL A 270 -2.82 -17.72 4.27
CA VAL A 270 -3.19 -18.54 5.43
C VAL A 270 -4.31 -17.86 6.24
N PHE A 271 -4.22 -16.54 6.45
CA PHE A 271 -5.22 -15.78 7.17
C PHE A 271 -6.59 -15.83 6.48
N GLY A 272 -6.64 -15.68 5.16
CA GLY A 272 -7.87 -15.75 4.36
C GLY A 272 -8.51 -17.14 4.31
N ALA A 273 -7.69 -18.20 4.37
CA ALA A 273 -8.16 -19.59 4.35
C ALA A 273 -8.73 -20.07 5.69
N ARG A 274 -8.42 -19.36 6.80
CA ARG A 274 -8.78 -19.80 8.15
C ARG A 274 -10.12 -19.26 8.61
N HIS A 275 -10.89 -20.08 9.33
CA HIS A 275 -12.05 -19.63 10.10
C HIS A 275 -11.59 -18.98 11.41
N TRP A 276 -11.92 -17.72 11.58
CA TRP A 276 -11.60 -16.97 12.78
C TRP A 276 -12.88 -16.79 13.62
N HIS A 277 -12.92 -17.43 14.79
CA HIS A 277 -14.01 -17.25 15.76
C HIS A 277 -13.82 -15.98 16.61
N ALA A 278 -12.59 -15.46 16.65
CA ALA A 278 -12.29 -14.26 17.41
C ALA A 278 -12.90 -13.01 16.76
N PRO A 279 -13.38 -12.04 17.56
CA PRO A 279 -13.83 -10.74 17.05
C PRO A 279 -12.76 -10.06 16.21
N LEU A 280 -13.16 -9.30 15.19
CA LEU A 280 -12.24 -8.65 14.24
C LEU A 280 -11.21 -7.76 14.94
N LYS A 281 -11.63 -7.04 15.98
CA LYS A 281 -10.72 -6.27 16.84
C LYS A 281 -9.58 -7.14 17.40
N ARG A 282 -9.93 -8.31 17.97
CA ARG A 282 -8.93 -9.22 18.54
C ARG A 282 -8.00 -9.77 17.48
N GLN A 283 -8.51 -10.04 16.28
CA GLN A 283 -7.69 -10.46 15.14
C GLN A 283 -6.66 -9.37 14.78
N PHE A 284 -7.09 -8.09 14.71
CA PHE A 284 -6.22 -6.96 14.41
C PHE A 284 -5.15 -6.76 15.47
N VAL A 285 -5.53 -6.78 16.75
CA VAL A 285 -4.59 -6.66 17.89
C VAL A 285 -3.58 -7.81 17.90
N LEU A 286 -4.03 -9.05 17.65
CA LEU A 286 -3.13 -10.21 17.57
C LEU A 286 -2.17 -10.11 16.38
N ALA A 287 -2.63 -9.65 15.23
CA ALA A 287 -1.78 -9.45 14.05
C ALA A 287 -0.68 -8.40 14.32
N LEU A 288 -1.04 -7.27 14.97
CA LEU A 288 -0.08 -6.24 15.39
C LEU A 288 0.92 -6.77 16.43
N LEU A 289 0.45 -7.57 17.39
CA LEU A 289 1.33 -8.17 18.39
C LEU A 289 2.33 -9.16 17.78
N VAL A 290 1.86 -10.02 16.87
CA VAL A 290 2.73 -10.98 16.14
C VAL A 290 3.73 -10.21 15.27
N MET A 291 3.32 -9.10 14.66
CA MET A 291 4.22 -8.22 13.91
C MET A 291 5.29 -7.60 14.81
N THR A 292 4.92 -7.13 16.00
CA THR A 292 5.87 -6.60 16.99
C THR A 292 6.90 -7.65 17.36
N ILE A 293 6.46 -8.86 17.70
CA ILE A 293 7.35 -9.99 18.05
C ILE A 293 8.24 -10.34 16.85
N GLY A 294 7.69 -10.44 15.65
CA GLY A 294 8.43 -10.76 14.42
C GLY A 294 9.57 -9.78 14.13
N ILE A 295 9.32 -8.47 14.29
CA ILE A 295 10.35 -7.44 14.12
C ILE A 295 11.43 -7.55 15.21
N LEU A 296 11.03 -7.76 16.47
CA LEU A 296 11.97 -7.86 17.58
C LEU A 296 12.83 -9.14 17.54
N LEU A 297 12.36 -10.21 16.92
CA LEU A 297 13.15 -11.43 16.71
C LEU A 297 14.40 -11.20 15.84
N LEU A 298 14.45 -10.14 15.04
CA LEU A 298 15.61 -9.78 14.24
C LEU A 298 16.72 -9.12 15.07
N VAL A 299 16.41 -8.56 16.23
CA VAL A 299 17.37 -7.80 17.07
C VAL A 299 18.61 -8.62 17.46
N PRO A 300 18.49 -9.88 17.93
CA PRO A 300 19.65 -10.67 18.31
C PRO A 300 20.36 -11.38 17.14
N VAL A 301 19.86 -11.24 15.90
CA VAL A 301 20.35 -12.00 14.75
C VAL A 301 21.48 -11.26 14.06
N ASP A 302 22.68 -11.82 14.12
CA ASP A 302 23.88 -11.22 13.51
C ASP A 302 24.24 -11.85 12.16
N SER A 303 23.97 -13.16 11.96
CA SER A 303 24.25 -13.87 10.72
C SER A 303 23.32 -13.42 9.59
N LEU A 304 23.90 -13.07 8.44
CA LEU A 304 23.15 -12.59 7.27
C LEU A 304 22.12 -13.62 6.75
N TYR A 305 22.46 -14.91 6.74
CA TYR A 305 21.55 -15.98 6.31
C TYR A 305 20.40 -16.20 7.30
N ALA A 306 20.72 -16.22 8.61
CA ALA A 306 19.72 -16.34 9.65
C ALA A 306 18.79 -15.09 9.65
N TYR A 307 19.35 -13.90 9.44
CA TYR A 307 18.60 -12.65 9.33
C TYR A 307 17.58 -12.71 8.18
N ALA A 308 18.01 -13.15 6.99
CA ALA A 308 17.13 -13.33 5.85
C ALA A 308 16.01 -14.37 6.11
N ALA A 309 16.33 -15.46 6.77
CA ALA A 309 15.35 -16.48 7.17
C ALA A 309 14.34 -15.93 8.21
N VAL A 310 14.80 -15.14 9.17
CA VAL A 310 13.90 -14.49 10.15
C VAL A 310 13.06 -13.42 9.50
N CYS A 311 13.55 -12.69 8.46
CA CYS A 311 12.73 -11.76 7.68
C CYS A 311 11.52 -12.43 7.04
N LEU A 312 11.65 -13.67 6.55
CA LEU A 312 10.50 -14.46 6.05
C LEU A 312 9.42 -14.61 7.13
N VAL A 313 9.81 -14.95 8.35
CA VAL A 313 8.88 -15.14 9.48
C VAL A 313 8.31 -13.81 9.96
N ALA A 314 9.14 -12.80 10.09
CA ALA A 314 8.74 -11.45 10.49
C ALA A 314 7.75 -10.81 9.49
N GLY A 315 7.84 -11.18 8.21
CA GLY A 315 6.92 -10.74 7.16
C GLY A 315 5.49 -11.28 7.33
N VAL A 316 5.31 -12.50 7.84
CA VAL A 316 4.00 -13.19 7.89
C VAL A 316 2.83 -12.34 8.41
N PRO A 317 2.94 -11.54 9.47
CA PRO A 317 1.83 -10.71 9.94
C PRO A 317 1.57 -9.44 9.11
N MET A 318 2.49 -9.00 8.26
CA MET A 318 2.41 -7.68 7.60
C MET A 318 1.14 -7.51 6.75
N ALA A 319 0.91 -8.39 5.77
CA ALA A 319 -0.30 -8.32 4.95
C ALA A 319 -1.56 -8.68 5.75
N THR A 320 -1.44 -9.48 6.81
CA THR A 320 -2.54 -9.80 7.72
C THR A 320 -3.02 -8.56 8.49
N VAL A 321 -2.10 -7.70 8.94
CA VAL A 321 -2.42 -6.40 9.55
C VAL A 321 -3.18 -5.51 8.56
N ILE A 322 -2.72 -5.42 7.31
CA ILE A 322 -3.39 -4.63 6.26
C ILE A 322 -4.78 -5.19 5.94
N ALA A 323 -4.94 -6.53 5.88
CA ALA A 323 -6.23 -7.17 5.64
C ALA A 323 -7.23 -6.91 6.77
N THR A 324 -6.80 -7.07 8.02
CA THR A 324 -7.64 -6.81 9.21
C THR A 324 -7.98 -5.33 9.36
N GLN A 325 -7.04 -4.44 9.09
CA GLN A 325 -7.28 -3.00 9.02
C GLN A 325 -8.33 -2.67 7.95
N SER A 326 -8.22 -3.27 6.76
CA SER A 326 -9.19 -3.06 5.68
C SER A 326 -10.59 -3.54 6.04
N LEU A 327 -10.71 -4.68 6.74
CA LEU A 327 -11.97 -5.17 7.29
C LEU A 327 -12.56 -4.20 8.33
N LEU A 328 -11.74 -3.65 9.24
CA LEU A 328 -12.17 -2.66 10.23
C LEU A 328 -12.66 -1.37 9.55
N VAL A 329 -11.90 -0.86 8.58
CA VAL A 329 -12.31 0.31 7.78
C VAL A 329 -13.64 0.03 7.09
N SER A 330 -13.81 -1.13 6.46
CA SER A 330 -15.07 -1.52 5.80
C SER A 330 -16.27 -1.54 6.76
N ARG A 331 -16.08 -2.06 7.97
CA ARG A 331 -17.17 -2.16 8.99
C ARG A 331 -17.50 -0.83 9.66
N LEU A 332 -16.48 0.00 9.91
CA LEU A 332 -16.65 1.27 10.62
C LEU A 332 -17.08 2.41 9.69
N SER A 333 -16.88 2.25 8.38
CA SER A 333 -17.20 3.29 7.40
C SER A 333 -18.69 3.31 7.06
N PRO A 334 -19.27 4.51 6.93
CA PRO A 334 -20.57 4.65 6.29
C PRO A 334 -20.53 4.11 4.86
N ARG A 335 -21.57 3.38 4.45
CA ARG A 335 -21.66 2.81 3.09
C ARG A 335 -21.47 3.85 1.96
N ALA A 336 -21.86 5.11 2.23
CA ALA A 336 -21.75 6.22 1.30
C ALA A 336 -20.33 6.83 1.20
N ARG A 337 -19.36 6.39 2.04
CA ARG A 337 -18.01 6.97 2.15
C ARG A 337 -16.89 5.92 2.17
N LEU A 338 -17.14 4.79 1.56
CA LEU A 338 -16.18 3.67 1.57
C LEU A 338 -14.91 4.01 0.80
N ALA A 339 -15.01 4.63 -0.38
CA ALA A 339 -13.83 4.98 -1.17
C ALA A 339 -13.01 6.06 -0.46
N GLU A 340 -13.63 7.08 0.12
CA GLU A 340 -12.97 8.09 0.96
C GLU A 340 -12.23 7.43 2.14
N SER A 341 -12.85 6.48 2.83
CA SER A 341 -12.23 5.80 3.98
C SER A 341 -11.02 4.97 3.57
N PHE A 342 -11.09 4.23 2.47
CA PHE A 342 -9.96 3.44 1.99
C PHE A 342 -8.81 4.29 1.46
N THR A 343 -9.10 5.43 0.83
CA THR A 343 -8.04 6.36 0.40
C THR A 343 -7.36 7.05 1.57
N TRP A 344 -8.09 7.41 2.64
CA TRP A 344 -7.47 7.86 3.89
C TRP A 344 -6.57 6.81 4.52
N GLY A 345 -7.02 5.54 4.57
CA GLY A 345 -6.18 4.44 5.03
C GLY A 345 -4.89 4.29 4.22
N ALA A 346 -4.97 4.41 2.89
CA ALA A 346 -3.80 4.37 2.01
C ALA A 346 -2.86 5.56 2.24
N SER A 347 -3.39 6.78 2.39
CA SER A 347 -2.59 7.98 2.71
C SER A 347 -1.86 7.84 4.05
N CYS A 348 -2.55 7.34 5.10
CA CYS A 348 -1.94 7.11 6.40
C CYS A 348 -0.82 6.06 6.33
N LEU A 349 -1.00 5.00 5.53
CA LEU A 349 0.04 4.00 5.29
C LEU A 349 1.27 4.62 4.62
N LEU A 350 1.07 5.40 3.56
CA LEU A 350 2.16 6.07 2.83
C LEU A 350 2.92 7.06 3.72
N VAL A 351 2.21 7.90 4.48
CA VAL A 351 2.80 8.85 5.42
C VAL A 351 3.62 8.12 6.48
N GLY A 352 3.09 7.02 7.02
CA GLY A 352 3.80 6.22 8.02
C GLY A 352 5.07 5.59 7.45
N VAL A 353 4.99 4.91 6.30
CA VAL A 353 6.18 4.30 5.65
C VAL A 353 7.22 5.35 5.32
N SER A 354 6.83 6.47 4.69
CA SER A 354 7.76 7.55 4.34
C SER A 354 8.41 8.18 5.58
N GLY A 355 7.62 8.41 6.65
CA GLY A 355 8.12 8.90 7.93
C GLY A 355 9.10 7.92 8.59
N GLY A 356 8.79 6.61 8.52
CA GLY A 356 9.65 5.54 9.02
C GLY A 356 10.97 5.45 8.26
N ILE A 357 10.94 5.55 6.92
CA ILE A 357 12.16 5.57 6.09
C ILE A 357 13.02 6.80 6.40
N ALA A 358 12.40 7.99 6.49
CA ALA A 358 13.11 9.22 6.79
C ALA A 358 13.75 9.20 8.19
N ALA A 359 12.99 8.79 9.21
CA ALA A 359 13.50 8.64 10.57
C ALA A 359 14.57 7.55 10.66
N GLY A 360 14.35 6.42 9.97
CA GLY A 360 15.30 5.30 9.89
C GLY A 360 16.62 5.71 9.24
N GLY A 361 16.55 6.47 8.13
CA GLY A 361 17.75 7.00 7.46
C GLY A 361 18.57 7.89 8.39
N ALA A 362 17.94 8.86 9.06
CA ALA A 362 18.61 9.74 10.02
C ALA A 362 19.21 8.97 11.22
N LEU A 363 18.51 7.96 11.71
CA LEU A 363 19.02 7.11 12.80
C LEU A 363 20.17 6.22 12.34
N ALA A 364 20.14 5.70 11.13
CA ALA A 364 21.16 4.78 10.60
C ALA A 364 22.54 5.44 10.45
N GLU A 365 22.61 6.78 10.35
CA GLU A 365 23.88 7.53 10.32
C GLU A 365 24.65 7.44 11.64
N ASN A 366 23.93 7.34 12.77
CA ASN A 366 24.53 7.43 14.12
C ASN A 366 24.31 6.16 14.95
N PHE A 367 23.41 5.27 14.56
CA PHE A 367 23.01 4.10 15.31
C PHE A 367 23.09 2.83 14.48
N GLN A 368 23.34 1.71 15.16
CA GLN A 368 23.34 0.39 14.51
C GLN A 368 21.92 -0.07 14.15
N ALA A 369 21.79 -0.96 13.17
CA ALA A 369 20.52 -1.45 12.64
C ALA A 369 19.54 -1.98 13.72
N TYR A 370 20.04 -2.58 14.81
CA TYR A 370 19.18 -3.09 15.87
C TYR A 370 18.40 -2.00 16.61
N TRP A 371 18.90 -0.74 16.70
CA TRP A 371 18.15 0.36 17.28
C TRP A 371 16.94 0.75 16.44
N LEU A 372 17.06 0.64 15.11
CA LEU A 372 15.95 0.86 14.20
C LEU A 372 14.87 -0.22 14.37
N LEU A 373 15.29 -1.48 14.60
CA LEU A 373 14.35 -2.58 14.89
C LEU A 373 13.64 -2.39 16.24
N LEU A 374 14.36 -1.91 17.26
CA LEU A 374 13.75 -1.58 18.55
C LEU A 374 12.74 -0.43 18.40
N ALA A 375 13.06 0.61 17.63
CA ALA A 375 12.13 1.71 17.34
C ALA A 375 10.90 1.23 16.55
N ALA A 376 11.10 0.34 15.57
CA ALA A 376 10.01 -0.29 14.82
C ALA A 376 9.12 -1.16 15.73
N GLY A 377 9.73 -1.96 16.60
CA GLY A 377 9.03 -2.76 17.62
C GLY A 377 8.25 -1.88 18.60
N ALA A 378 8.83 -0.78 19.07
CA ALA A 378 8.15 0.18 19.93
C ALA A 378 6.95 0.83 19.23
N SER A 379 7.08 1.24 17.97
CA SER A 379 5.99 1.81 17.17
C SER A 379 4.82 0.84 17.01
N THR A 380 5.10 -0.43 16.70
CA THR A 380 4.06 -1.47 16.60
C THR A 380 3.47 -1.86 17.95
N ALA A 381 4.25 -1.85 19.03
CA ALA A 381 3.76 -2.07 20.39
C ALA A 381 2.77 -0.96 20.81
N ILE A 382 3.09 0.31 20.55
CA ILE A 382 2.19 1.45 20.78
C ILE A 382 0.91 1.27 19.93
N ALA A 383 1.04 0.91 18.65
CA ALA A 383 -0.09 0.62 17.79
C ALA A 383 -0.99 -0.48 18.36
N THR A 384 -0.39 -1.57 18.88
CA THR A 384 -1.08 -2.69 19.52
C THR A 384 -1.85 -2.24 20.77
N LEU A 385 -1.21 -1.47 21.64
CA LEU A 385 -1.82 -0.94 22.87
C LEU A 385 -2.98 0.00 22.57
N LEU A 386 -2.83 0.91 21.60
CA LEU A 386 -3.90 1.81 21.16
C LEU A 386 -5.09 1.03 20.55
N ALA A 387 -4.82 0.04 19.70
CA ALA A 387 -5.87 -0.80 19.15
C ALA A 387 -6.59 -1.62 20.23
N ALA A 388 -5.86 -2.12 21.22
CA ALA A 388 -6.42 -2.90 22.34
C ALA A 388 -7.28 -2.05 23.27
N SER A 389 -6.84 -0.83 23.63
CA SER A 389 -7.51 0.02 24.62
C SER A 389 -8.73 0.74 24.05
N CYS A 390 -8.60 1.34 22.87
CA CYS A 390 -9.58 2.30 22.37
C CYS A 390 -10.67 1.71 21.45
N LEU A 391 -10.45 0.51 20.87
CA LEU A 391 -11.50 -0.18 20.10
C LEU A 391 -12.52 -0.92 21.01
N LYS A 392 -12.63 -0.60 22.31
CA LYS A 392 -13.62 -1.17 23.22
C LYS A 392 -15.02 -0.78 22.77
N GLY A 393 -15.94 -1.74 22.63
CA GLY A 393 -17.37 -1.49 22.46
C GLY A 393 -18.09 -2.13 21.26
N ASP A 394 -17.45 -2.87 20.36
CA ASP A 394 -18.15 -3.49 19.22
C ASP A 394 -18.45 -4.99 19.39
N GLU A 395 -18.51 -5.50 20.64
CA GLU A 395 -18.83 -6.92 20.90
C GLU A 395 -20.35 -7.23 20.89
N LYS A 396 -21.20 -6.20 20.70
CA LYS A 396 -22.67 -6.40 20.66
C LYS A 396 -23.24 -5.65 19.46
N ARG A 397 -23.15 -6.24 18.26
CA ARG A 397 -24.16 -6.11 17.19
C ARG A 397 -23.89 -7.11 16.09
#